data_0a2bcbdef5da5964907c076de05724f8
#
_entry.id   0a2bcbdef5da5964907c076de05724f8
#
_cell.length_a   1.000
_cell.length_b   1.000
_cell.length_c   1.000
_cell.angle_alpha   90.00
_cell.angle_beta   90.00
_cell.angle_gamma   90.00
#
_symmetry.space_group_name_H-M   'P 1'
#
loop_
_entity.id
_entity.type
_entity.pdbx_description
1 polymer ?
#
loop_
_entity_poly.entity_id
_entity_poly.type
_entity_poly.pdbx_seq_one_letter_code
_entity_poly.pdbx_strand_id
1 'polypeptide(L)'
;MTTFAPTVLTPEQRAAVAADSSIGGGNLLRKALAVNPRPDVPFIHATRPIATPDGGSAQDFSLAEFDALAQSWSAWYREQGVRPRDRVAVWFEDSIAYSLHFYALAQIGAVALLVNSNASRAIAVSLIEQTTPVGLYADQDRVDLLGPAARDLPSLRWIRSAAELPAPPAATLPEDAYWNHHDDDPVALLHSSGTTGRPKPTIHTHKSIVSGPKFRLVDHEEQPGALMMTALPQSHLGCVAYTVYAVLGGTPIVALSDRSGGELAAAVGRYRPTSVMSFAHGYAELAAIDPEPGSLDSVDAWVSIGDAVHQAHITKVLSMRGEGLAPALFFDRLGTTELGWGVLLKVRTLDTERNDRCAGKPVGVAEVTILRTDGSEADDNEVGHLAAKGPAITPGYWADSDTTYRFKLGGYWLPGDMAYRDEHGDFFLVDRAADAIETEHGTGYSVFMEEVVLNDVPDTGDVAVIAGRRAGRVVPVAVVTAAGADPDKLLLQANEALRAAGHPPLGLLEIARSEADFPVGVTGKVLKRQLRDKYADLTAYLAAADGKVLAATAEVTA
;
A
#
# COMPACT_ATOMS: atom_id res chain seq x y z
N MET A 1 -14.18 27.03 -9.86
CA MET A 1 -14.37 25.77 -9.10
C MET A 1 -14.98 24.77 -10.07
N THR A 2 -14.36 23.64 -10.27
CA THR A 2 -14.96 22.54 -11.02
C THR A 2 -16.17 22.02 -10.24
N THR A 3 -17.32 21.98 -10.88
CA THR A 3 -18.55 21.44 -10.27
C THR A 3 -18.76 20.06 -10.84
N PHE A 4 -18.65 19.04 -10.02
CA PHE A 4 -18.96 17.67 -10.39
C PHE A 4 -20.48 17.47 -10.43
N ALA A 5 -20.94 16.92 -11.53
CA ALA A 5 -22.34 16.56 -11.64
C ALA A 5 -22.58 15.17 -11.04
N PRO A 6 -23.78 14.89 -10.52
CA PRO A 6 -24.13 13.55 -10.05
C PRO A 6 -24.07 12.55 -11.21
N THR A 7 -23.11 11.63 -11.15
CA THR A 7 -22.90 10.56 -12.14
C THR A 7 -22.89 9.18 -11.52
N VAL A 8 -23.02 9.12 -10.18
CA VAL A 8 -23.07 7.86 -9.42
C VAL A 8 -24.20 6.99 -9.93
N LEU A 9 -23.88 5.74 -10.25
CA LEU A 9 -24.84 4.75 -10.74
C LEU A 9 -25.86 4.39 -9.66
N THR A 10 -27.09 4.08 -10.08
CA THR A 10 -28.12 3.58 -9.16
C THR A 10 -27.71 2.22 -8.57
N PRO A 11 -28.30 1.80 -7.44
CA PRO A 11 -28.02 0.48 -6.85
C PRO A 11 -28.21 -0.67 -7.86
N GLU A 12 -29.24 -0.61 -8.70
CA GLU A 12 -29.52 -1.62 -9.72
C GLU A 12 -28.43 -1.65 -10.81
N GLN A 13 -27.98 -0.47 -11.28
CA GLN A 13 -26.90 -0.36 -12.26
C GLN A 13 -25.58 -0.87 -11.67
N ARG A 14 -25.29 -0.53 -10.42
CA ARG A 14 -24.09 -1.00 -9.69
C ARG A 14 -24.11 -2.51 -9.53
N ALA A 15 -25.23 -3.10 -9.16
CA ALA A 15 -25.41 -4.54 -9.07
C ALA A 15 -25.21 -5.23 -10.44
N ALA A 16 -25.72 -4.64 -11.52
CA ALA A 16 -25.53 -5.15 -12.88
C ALA A 16 -24.06 -5.11 -13.30
N VAL A 17 -23.34 -4.00 -13.03
CA VAL A 17 -21.90 -3.87 -13.29
C VAL A 17 -21.11 -4.89 -12.47
N ALA A 18 -21.43 -5.09 -11.21
CA ALA A 18 -20.78 -6.06 -10.35
C ALA A 18 -20.97 -7.50 -10.85
N ALA A 19 -22.16 -7.82 -11.35
CA ALA A 19 -22.51 -9.15 -11.86
C ALA A 19 -21.98 -9.44 -13.27
N ASP A 20 -21.63 -8.41 -14.08
CA ASP A 20 -21.10 -8.61 -15.43
C ASP A 20 -19.70 -9.24 -15.40
N SER A 21 -19.62 -10.56 -15.59
CA SER A 21 -18.35 -11.30 -15.57
C SER A 21 -17.40 -10.92 -16.72
N SER A 22 -17.88 -10.24 -17.76
CA SER A 22 -17.04 -9.79 -18.88
C SER A 22 -16.25 -8.52 -18.60
N ILE A 23 -16.53 -7.81 -17.48
CA ILE A 23 -15.79 -6.63 -17.08
C ILE A 23 -14.51 -7.02 -16.37
N GLY A 24 -13.39 -6.51 -16.85
CA GLY A 24 -12.07 -6.64 -16.25
C GLY A 24 -11.18 -5.43 -16.52
N GLY A 25 -9.93 -5.49 -16.05
CA GLY A 25 -8.99 -4.37 -16.17
C GLY A 25 -8.69 -3.94 -17.61
N GLY A 26 -8.77 -4.88 -18.57
CA GLY A 26 -8.45 -4.60 -19.98
C GLY A 26 -9.57 -3.94 -20.79
N ASN A 27 -10.79 -3.87 -20.27
CA ASN A 27 -11.92 -3.24 -20.97
C ASN A 27 -12.68 -2.22 -20.10
N LEU A 28 -12.06 -1.79 -19.01
CA LEU A 28 -12.67 -1.01 -17.94
C LEU A 28 -13.38 0.26 -18.45
N LEU A 29 -12.65 1.14 -19.14
CA LEU A 29 -13.19 2.42 -19.61
C LEU A 29 -14.37 2.22 -20.58
N ARG A 30 -14.20 1.31 -21.54
CA ARG A 30 -15.25 1.00 -22.52
C ARG A 30 -16.53 0.50 -21.87
N LYS A 31 -16.39 -0.38 -20.86
CA LYS A 31 -17.53 -0.90 -20.10
C LYS A 31 -18.17 0.16 -19.21
N ALA A 32 -17.37 0.99 -18.56
CA ALA A 32 -17.86 2.11 -17.76
C ALA A 32 -18.63 3.14 -18.60
N LEU A 33 -18.10 3.50 -19.78
CA LEU A 33 -18.79 4.40 -20.71
C LEU A 33 -20.15 3.86 -21.15
N ALA A 34 -20.26 2.56 -21.39
CA ALA A 34 -21.52 1.95 -21.84
C ALA A 34 -22.64 2.02 -20.80
N VAL A 35 -22.33 2.14 -19.53
CA VAL A 35 -23.30 2.16 -18.42
C VAL A 35 -23.44 3.54 -17.76
N ASN A 36 -22.46 4.44 -17.93
CA ASN A 36 -22.51 5.75 -17.31
C ASN A 36 -23.55 6.64 -18.02
N PRO A 37 -24.55 7.20 -17.32
CA PRO A 37 -25.61 7.98 -17.93
C PRO A 37 -25.15 9.38 -18.40
N ARG A 38 -23.99 9.84 -17.93
CA ARG A 38 -23.44 11.18 -18.21
C ARG A 38 -21.94 11.14 -18.47
N PRO A 39 -21.46 10.46 -19.53
CA PRO A 39 -20.06 10.25 -19.78
C PRO A 39 -19.29 11.53 -20.18
N ASP A 40 -20.01 12.60 -20.53
CA ASP A 40 -19.44 13.87 -21.05
C ASP A 40 -19.31 14.97 -19.99
N VAL A 41 -19.65 14.69 -18.72
CA VAL A 41 -19.50 15.67 -17.63
C VAL A 41 -18.19 15.46 -16.88
N PRO A 42 -17.63 16.51 -16.20
CA PRO A 42 -16.41 16.38 -15.40
C PRO A 42 -16.51 15.22 -14.42
N PHE A 43 -15.53 14.32 -14.50
CA PHE A 43 -15.48 13.08 -13.75
C PHE A 43 -14.16 12.87 -13.01
N ILE A 44 -13.02 13.15 -13.65
CA ILE A 44 -11.68 13.07 -13.07
C ILE A 44 -11.13 14.50 -12.96
N HIS A 45 -10.72 14.91 -11.78
CA HIS A 45 -9.91 16.10 -11.58
C HIS A 45 -8.48 15.68 -11.19
N ALA A 46 -7.53 16.02 -12.06
CA ALA A 46 -6.10 15.81 -11.81
C ALA A 46 -5.49 17.10 -11.26
N THR A 47 -5.02 17.13 -10.01
CA THR A 47 -4.38 18.34 -9.48
C THR A 47 -3.07 18.67 -10.19
N ARG A 48 -2.41 17.67 -10.78
CA ARG A 48 -1.34 17.84 -11.77
C ARG A 48 -1.94 17.74 -13.18
N PRO A 49 -1.82 18.78 -14.01
CA PRO A 49 -2.36 18.74 -15.37
C PRO A 49 -1.76 17.62 -16.23
N ILE A 50 -2.57 17.05 -17.10
CA ILE A 50 -2.15 16.07 -18.10
C ILE A 50 -2.14 16.75 -19.47
N ALA A 51 -1.08 16.52 -20.24
CA ALA A 51 -0.96 17.02 -21.60
C ALA A 51 -2.02 16.38 -22.52
N THR A 52 -2.54 17.18 -23.43
CA THR A 52 -3.60 16.79 -24.37
C THR A 52 -3.09 16.81 -25.83
N PRO A 53 -3.70 16.03 -26.73
CA PRO A 53 -3.24 15.89 -28.12
C PRO A 53 -3.25 17.17 -28.94
N ASP A 54 -3.98 18.19 -28.53
CA ASP A 54 -4.03 19.53 -29.17
C ASP A 54 -2.84 20.44 -28.80
N GLY A 55 -1.90 19.91 -28.00
CA GLY A 55 -0.72 20.62 -27.49
C GLY A 55 -0.98 21.43 -26.23
N GLY A 56 -2.16 21.33 -25.65
CA GLY A 56 -2.53 21.90 -24.36
C GLY A 56 -2.28 20.99 -23.18
N SER A 57 -2.93 21.30 -22.07
CA SER A 57 -3.03 20.45 -20.89
C SER A 57 -4.36 20.66 -20.19
N ALA A 58 -4.88 19.63 -19.54
CA ALA A 58 -6.13 19.69 -18.80
C ALA A 58 -5.98 19.08 -17.40
N GLN A 59 -6.82 19.55 -16.49
CA GLN A 59 -6.97 18.98 -15.13
C GLN A 59 -8.31 18.26 -15.00
N ASP A 60 -9.33 18.73 -15.69
CA ASP A 60 -10.68 18.17 -15.65
C ASP A 60 -10.93 17.33 -16.89
N PHE A 61 -11.38 16.12 -16.69
CA PHE A 61 -11.74 15.18 -17.76
C PHE A 61 -13.11 14.58 -17.46
N SER A 62 -13.96 14.55 -18.45
CA SER A 62 -15.08 13.63 -18.48
C SER A 62 -14.58 12.19 -18.69
N LEU A 63 -15.41 11.20 -18.43
CA LEU A 63 -15.05 9.81 -18.67
C LEU A 63 -14.78 9.55 -20.17
N ALA A 64 -15.57 10.21 -21.06
CA ALA A 64 -15.39 10.11 -22.51
C ALA A 64 -14.06 10.74 -22.98
N GLU A 65 -13.67 11.91 -22.45
CA GLU A 65 -12.40 12.54 -22.79
C GLU A 65 -11.21 11.72 -22.28
N PHE A 66 -11.31 11.14 -21.07
CA PHE A 66 -10.26 10.30 -20.53
C PHE A 66 -10.07 9.01 -21.33
N ASP A 67 -11.18 8.40 -21.79
CA ASP A 67 -11.13 7.24 -22.70
C ASP A 67 -10.53 7.61 -24.07
N ALA A 68 -10.93 8.75 -24.67
CA ALA A 68 -10.35 9.20 -25.92
C ALA A 68 -8.83 9.43 -25.83
N LEU A 69 -8.37 9.99 -24.70
CA LEU A 69 -6.94 10.14 -24.43
C LEU A 69 -6.24 8.76 -24.25
N ALA A 70 -6.89 7.82 -23.56
CA ALA A 70 -6.38 6.45 -23.43
C ALA A 70 -6.29 5.74 -24.79
N GLN A 71 -7.27 5.91 -25.69
CA GLN A 71 -7.24 5.38 -27.04
C GLN A 71 -6.07 5.95 -27.85
N SER A 72 -5.81 7.26 -27.74
CA SER A 72 -4.69 7.91 -28.41
C SER A 72 -3.34 7.32 -27.95
N TRP A 73 -3.17 7.11 -26.66
CA TRP A 73 -2.00 6.41 -26.10
C TRP A 73 -1.90 4.96 -26.57
N SER A 74 -3.01 4.24 -26.64
CA SER A 74 -3.04 2.86 -27.13
C SER A 74 -2.58 2.76 -28.58
N ALA A 75 -3.05 3.69 -29.44
CA ALA A 75 -2.64 3.78 -30.85
C ALA A 75 -1.12 4.03 -30.94
N TRP A 76 -0.61 4.99 -30.17
CA TRP A 76 0.81 5.30 -30.14
C TRP A 76 1.65 4.10 -29.64
N TYR A 77 1.25 3.40 -28.57
CA TYR A 77 1.97 2.20 -28.11
C TYR A 77 2.04 1.12 -29.19
N ARG A 78 0.95 0.91 -29.94
CA ARG A 78 0.95 -0.03 -31.07
C ARG A 78 1.92 0.41 -32.18
N GLU A 79 2.00 1.69 -32.49
CA GLU A 79 2.97 2.24 -33.44
C GLU A 79 4.41 2.06 -32.96
N GLN A 80 4.68 2.12 -31.63
CA GLN A 80 5.98 1.76 -31.08
C GLN A 80 6.26 0.25 -31.10
N GLY A 81 5.37 -0.55 -31.69
CA GLY A 81 5.51 -2.00 -31.82
C GLY A 81 5.19 -2.78 -30.53
N VAL A 82 4.46 -2.18 -29.60
CA VAL A 82 3.92 -2.89 -28.42
C VAL A 82 2.85 -3.86 -28.87
N ARG A 83 2.93 -5.09 -28.40
CA ARG A 83 2.03 -6.20 -28.73
C ARG A 83 1.35 -6.75 -27.46
N PRO A 84 0.27 -7.50 -27.58
CA PRO A 84 -0.31 -8.20 -26.45
C PRO A 84 0.74 -8.98 -25.65
N ARG A 85 0.64 -8.89 -24.32
CA ARG A 85 1.56 -9.48 -23.33
C ARG A 85 2.96 -8.84 -23.25
N ASP A 86 3.28 -7.84 -24.07
CA ASP A 86 4.46 -6.99 -23.83
C ASP A 86 4.25 -6.19 -22.54
N ARG A 87 5.34 -5.96 -21.79
CA ARG A 87 5.35 -5.08 -20.62
C ARG A 87 5.88 -3.73 -21.06
N VAL A 88 5.24 -2.67 -20.57
CA VAL A 88 5.72 -1.29 -20.74
C VAL A 88 5.84 -0.67 -19.36
N ALA A 89 7.02 -0.15 -19.04
CA ALA A 89 7.23 0.58 -17.81
C ALA A 89 6.75 2.03 -17.96
N VAL A 90 6.03 2.52 -16.95
CA VAL A 90 5.67 3.92 -16.81
C VAL A 90 6.18 4.45 -15.48
N TRP A 91 6.86 5.63 -15.50
CA TRP A 91 7.52 6.16 -14.32
C TRP A 91 7.46 7.69 -14.28
N PHE A 92 6.52 8.18 -13.49
CA PHE A 92 6.22 9.60 -13.39
C PHE A 92 6.48 10.14 -11.99
N GLU A 93 6.58 11.45 -11.87
CA GLU A 93 6.18 12.12 -10.65
C GLU A 93 4.67 11.87 -10.42
N ASP A 94 4.23 11.89 -9.17
CA ASP A 94 2.89 11.39 -8.83
C ASP A 94 1.78 12.08 -9.63
N SER A 95 0.99 11.31 -10.38
CA SER A 95 -0.02 11.80 -11.30
C SER A 95 -1.02 10.70 -11.67
N ILE A 96 -2.29 11.08 -11.93
CA ILE A 96 -3.32 10.18 -12.49
C ILE A 96 -2.94 9.63 -13.88
N ALA A 97 -1.89 10.15 -14.49
CA ALA A 97 -1.32 9.59 -15.71
C ALA A 97 -0.96 8.10 -15.58
N TYR A 98 -0.64 7.62 -14.38
CA TYR A 98 -0.47 6.18 -14.13
C TYR A 98 -1.72 5.37 -14.51
N SER A 99 -2.91 5.81 -14.10
CA SER A 99 -4.17 5.15 -14.46
C SER A 99 -4.46 5.28 -15.95
N LEU A 100 -4.18 6.44 -16.56
CA LEU A 100 -4.32 6.66 -18.00
C LEU A 100 -3.50 5.64 -18.80
N HIS A 101 -2.22 5.51 -18.50
CA HIS A 101 -1.32 4.58 -19.20
C HIS A 101 -1.63 3.13 -18.88
N PHE A 102 -2.08 2.82 -17.64
CA PHE A 102 -2.59 1.48 -17.31
C PHE A 102 -3.75 1.10 -18.23
N TYR A 103 -4.76 1.94 -18.35
CA TYR A 103 -5.92 1.66 -19.21
C TYR A 103 -5.53 1.58 -20.69
N ALA A 104 -4.68 2.49 -21.14
CA ALA A 104 -4.21 2.51 -22.53
C ALA A 104 -3.45 1.22 -22.92
N LEU A 105 -2.60 0.70 -22.05
CA LEU A 105 -1.85 -0.53 -22.30
C LEU A 105 -2.75 -1.76 -22.15
N ALA A 106 -3.58 -1.78 -21.12
CA ALA A 106 -4.43 -2.93 -20.85
C ALA A 106 -5.44 -3.18 -22.00
N GLN A 107 -6.06 -2.14 -22.57
CA GLN A 107 -7.04 -2.34 -23.65
C GLN A 107 -6.47 -2.93 -24.93
N ILE A 108 -5.15 -2.87 -25.15
CA ILE A 108 -4.46 -3.51 -26.28
C ILE A 108 -3.76 -4.84 -25.87
N GLY A 109 -4.05 -5.35 -24.69
CA GLY A 109 -3.48 -6.59 -24.16
C GLY A 109 -2.05 -6.52 -23.66
N ALA A 110 -1.48 -5.30 -23.56
CA ALA A 110 -0.17 -5.08 -22.95
C ALA A 110 -0.28 -4.95 -21.42
N VAL A 111 0.84 -5.11 -20.72
CA VAL A 111 0.93 -5.10 -19.26
C VAL A 111 1.63 -3.85 -18.79
N ALA A 112 0.96 -3.03 -18.00
CA ALA A 112 1.54 -1.81 -17.43
C ALA A 112 2.41 -2.15 -16.21
N LEU A 113 3.71 -1.85 -16.24
CA LEU A 113 4.57 -1.82 -15.06
C LEU A 113 4.54 -0.41 -14.46
N LEU A 114 3.85 -0.24 -13.33
CA LEU A 114 3.72 1.06 -12.66
C LEU A 114 4.88 1.22 -11.66
N VAL A 115 5.94 1.91 -12.08
CA VAL A 115 7.09 2.18 -11.21
C VAL A 115 6.74 3.30 -10.24
N ASN A 116 6.94 3.09 -8.94
CA ASN A 116 6.60 4.07 -7.92
C ASN A 116 7.32 5.42 -8.14
N SER A 117 6.59 6.52 -7.96
CA SER A 117 7.10 7.88 -8.11
C SER A 117 8.38 8.16 -7.29
N ASN A 118 8.50 7.55 -6.11
CA ASN A 118 9.64 7.69 -5.21
C ASN A 118 10.70 6.56 -5.37
N ALA A 119 10.59 5.73 -6.42
CA ALA A 119 11.56 4.67 -6.65
C ALA A 119 12.96 5.24 -6.87
N SER A 120 13.95 4.71 -6.17
CA SER A 120 15.34 5.01 -6.46
C SER A 120 15.76 4.38 -7.80
N ARG A 121 16.87 4.86 -8.37
CA ARG A 121 17.48 4.25 -9.56
C ARG A 121 17.66 2.73 -9.42
N ALA A 122 18.17 2.27 -8.27
CA ALA A 122 18.40 0.85 -8.02
C ALA A 122 17.10 0.03 -8.05
N ILE A 123 16.02 0.57 -7.48
CA ILE A 123 14.69 -0.04 -7.52
C ILE A 123 14.16 -0.09 -8.96
N ALA A 124 14.23 1.00 -9.71
CA ALA A 124 13.75 1.06 -11.08
C ALA A 124 14.51 0.08 -11.99
N VAL A 125 15.84 0.05 -11.91
CA VAL A 125 16.70 -0.89 -12.65
C VAL A 125 16.30 -2.34 -12.32
N SER A 126 16.21 -2.69 -11.02
CA SER A 126 15.84 -4.04 -10.59
C SER A 126 14.47 -4.48 -11.11
N LEU A 127 13.49 -3.58 -11.11
CA LEU A 127 12.15 -3.86 -11.66
C LEU A 127 12.20 -4.08 -13.18
N ILE A 128 12.93 -3.23 -13.92
CA ILE A 128 13.07 -3.35 -15.37
C ILE A 128 13.80 -4.64 -15.75
N GLU A 129 14.89 -4.98 -15.06
CA GLU A 129 15.62 -6.24 -15.28
C GLU A 129 14.72 -7.47 -15.06
N GLN A 130 13.96 -7.48 -13.96
CA GLN A 130 13.10 -8.62 -13.63
C GLN A 130 11.89 -8.74 -14.55
N THR A 131 11.27 -7.62 -14.91
CA THR A 131 10.03 -7.62 -15.71
C THR A 131 10.26 -7.56 -17.21
N THR A 132 11.47 -7.21 -17.63
CA THR A 132 11.89 -7.13 -19.04
C THR A 132 10.89 -6.37 -19.94
N PRO A 133 10.53 -5.10 -19.63
CA PRO A 133 9.61 -4.33 -20.45
C PRO A 133 10.25 -4.00 -21.81
N VAL A 134 9.42 -3.90 -22.83
CA VAL A 134 9.87 -3.56 -24.19
C VAL A 134 10.10 -2.06 -24.39
N GLY A 135 9.54 -1.24 -23.49
CA GLY A 135 9.67 0.21 -23.53
C GLY A 135 9.49 0.85 -22.15
N LEU A 136 10.00 2.06 -22.05
CA LEU A 136 9.83 2.94 -20.89
C LEU A 136 9.30 4.29 -21.37
N TYR A 137 8.18 4.72 -20.79
CA TYR A 137 7.68 6.08 -20.88
C TYR A 137 7.74 6.74 -19.49
N ALA A 138 8.42 7.88 -19.37
CA ALA A 138 8.69 8.47 -18.06
C ALA A 138 8.84 10.00 -18.11
N ASP A 139 8.75 10.66 -16.96
CA ASP A 139 9.18 12.06 -16.84
C ASP A 139 10.69 12.19 -17.11
N GLN A 140 11.14 13.35 -17.61
CA GLN A 140 12.52 13.56 -18.01
C GLN A 140 13.52 13.34 -16.87
N ASP A 141 13.20 13.82 -15.67
CA ASP A 141 14.03 13.64 -14.48
C ASP A 141 14.20 12.15 -14.09
N ARG A 142 13.21 11.30 -14.38
CA ARG A 142 13.27 9.84 -14.18
C ARG A 142 14.15 9.18 -15.24
N VAL A 143 14.09 9.65 -16.48
CA VAL A 143 15.01 9.20 -17.53
C VAL A 143 16.45 9.59 -17.17
N ASP A 144 16.65 10.81 -16.70
CA ASP A 144 17.96 11.32 -16.28
C ASP A 144 18.49 10.55 -15.06
N LEU A 145 17.60 10.22 -14.10
CA LEU A 145 17.94 9.39 -12.95
C LEU A 145 18.37 7.97 -13.36
N LEU A 146 17.73 7.38 -14.36
CA LEU A 146 18.14 6.09 -14.93
C LEU A 146 19.55 6.18 -15.54
N GLY A 147 19.80 7.25 -16.31
CA GLY A 147 21.09 7.62 -16.84
C GLY A 147 21.80 6.51 -17.64
N PRO A 148 23.11 6.30 -17.43
CA PRO A 148 23.89 5.28 -18.16
C PRO A 148 23.37 3.85 -18.00
N ALA A 149 22.69 3.51 -16.88
CA ALA A 149 22.15 2.18 -16.67
C ALA A 149 21.10 1.78 -17.72
N ALA A 150 20.48 2.76 -18.40
CA ALA A 150 19.55 2.50 -19.50
C ALA A 150 20.19 1.66 -20.63
N ARG A 151 21.52 1.79 -20.84
CA ARG A 151 22.25 1.05 -21.88
C ARG A 151 22.42 -0.44 -21.54
N ASP A 152 22.35 -0.77 -20.26
CA ASP A 152 22.53 -2.11 -19.74
C ASP A 152 21.19 -2.84 -19.56
N LEU A 153 20.09 -2.26 -20.05
CA LEU A 153 18.73 -2.81 -19.99
C LEU A 153 18.28 -3.27 -21.39
N PRO A 154 18.74 -4.44 -21.87
CA PRO A 154 18.60 -4.87 -23.27
C PRO A 154 17.15 -5.14 -23.68
N SER A 155 16.21 -5.28 -22.73
CA SER A 155 14.79 -5.45 -23.02
C SER A 155 14.15 -4.18 -23.57
N LEU A 156 14.64 -3.00 -23.19
CA LEU A 156 14.10 -1.72 -23.61
C LEU A 156 14.46 -1.43 -25.08
N ARG A 157 13.52 -1.60 -25.97
CA ARG A 157 13.66 -1.23 -27.39
C ARG A 157 13.57 0.27 -27.60
N TRP A 158 12.88 0.97 -26.70
CA TRP A 158 12.75 2.42 -26.70
C TRP A 158 12.59 2.99 -25.29
N ILE A 159 13.03 4.23 -25.13
CA ILE A 159 12.78 5.09 -23.97
C ILE A 159 12.24 6.39 -24.53
N ARG A 160 11.16 6.91 -23.96
CA ARG A 160 10.57 8.21 -24.31
C ARG A 160 10.26 9.00 -23.06
N SER A 161 10.61 10.27 -23.07
CA SER A 161 10.26 11.17 -21.98
C SER A 161 8.99 11.96 -22.28
N ALA A 162 8.27 12.32 -21.23
CA ALA A 162 7.11 13.20 -21.32
C ALA A 162 7.48 14.63 -21.82
N ALA A 163 8.76 15.03 -21.70
CA ALA A 163 9.24 16.28 -22.26
C ALA A 163 9.37 16.24 -23.80
N GLU A 164 9.74 15.07 -24.36
CA GLU A 164 9.86 14.87 -25.81
C GLU A 164 8.50 14.59 -26.46
N LEU A 165 7.65 13.86 -25.77
CA LEU A 165 6.31 13.49 -26.22
C LEU A 165 5.32 13.65 -25.05
N PRO A 166 4.82 14.84 -24.78
CA PRO A 166 3.89 15.08 -23.67
C PRO A 166 2.53 14.42 -23.88
N ALA A 167 2.05 14.35 -25.14
CA ALA A 167 0.86 13.62 -25.56
C ALA A 167 1.02 13.11 -26.98
N PRO A 168 0.42 11.95 -27.34
CA PRO A 168 0.41 11.48 -28.72
C PRO A 168 -0.63 12.27 -29.53
N PRO A 169 -0.56 12.22 -30.87
CA PRO A 169 -1.66 12.73 -31.72
C PRO A 169 -2.99 12.08 -31.36
N ALA A 170 -4.08 12.82 -31.47
CA ALA A 170 -5.42 12.28 -31.25
C ALA A 170 -5.71 11.14 -32.23
N ALA A 171 -6.14 10.01 -31.67
CA ALA A 171 -6.45 8.82 -32.44
C ALA A 171 -7.57 8.01 -31.78
N THR A 172 -8.41 7.41 -32.59
CA THR A 172 -9.39 6.43 -32.18
C THR A 172 -8.82 5.03 -32.36
N LEU A 173 -8.91 4.19 -31.34
CA LEU A 173 -8.46 2.81 -31.42
C LEU A 173 -9.45 1.99 -32.26
N PRO A 174 -9.01 1.32 -33.37
CA PRO A 174 -9.91 0.48 -34.17
C PRO A 174 -10.47 -0.67 -33.33
N GLU A 175 -11.69 -1.12 -33.65
CA GLU A 175 -12.39 -2.16 -32.89
C GLU A 175 -11.60 -3.48 -32.82
N ASP A 176 -10.91 -3.85 -33.87
CA ASP A 176 -10.06 -5.06 -33.93
C ASP A 176 -8.72 -4.92 -33.17
N ALA A 177 -8.42 -3.75 -32.67
CA ALA A 177 -7.22 -3.49 -31.87
C ALA A 177 -7.44 -3.71 -30.39
N TYR A 178 -8.69 -3.75 -29.94
CA TYR A 178 -9.00 -4.10 -28.57
C TYR A 178 -8.71 -5.57 -28.32
N TRP A 179 -7.95 -5.84 -27.25
CA TRP A 179 -7.63 -7.23 -26.90
C TRP A 179 -8.79 -7.91 -26.19
N ASN A 180 -9.08 -9.15 -26.59
CA ASN A 180 -10.06 -9.98 -25.90
C ASN A 180 -9.37 -10.77 -24.78
N HIS A 181 -9.48 -10.25 -23.56
CA HIS A 181 -8.81 -10.81 -22.39
C HIS A 181 -9.49 -12.07 -21.86
N HIS A 182 -8.67 -13.01 -21.37
CA HIS A 182 -9.09 -14.04 -20.42
C HIS A 182 -8.94 -13.52 -18.99
N ASP A 183 -9.65 -14.13 -18.04
CA ASP A 183 -9.67 -13.76 -16.62
C ASP A 183 -8.26 -13.61 -16.02
N ASP A 184 -7.36 -14.53 -16.38
CA ASP A 184 -6.00 -14.64 -15.85
C ASP A 184 -4.95 -13.84 -16.65
N ASP A 185 -5.33 -13.16 -17.74
CA ASP A 185 -4.39 -12.32 -18.48
C ASP A 185 -3.87 -11.20 -17.58
N PRO A 186 -2.54 -11.04 -17.43
CA PRO A 186 -1.97 -9.94 -16.65
C PRO A 186 -2.25 -8.61 -17.34
N VAL A 187 -2.66 -7.61 -16.58
CA VAL A 187 -2.93 -6.24 -17.09
C VAL A 187 -2.03 -5.20 -16.43
N ALA A 188 -1.58 -5.45 -15.20
CA ALA A 188 -0.68 -4.56 -14.48
C ALA A 188 0.31 -5.33 -13.60
N LEU A 189 1.50 -4.77 -13.46
CA LEU A 189 2.50 -5.13 -12.47
C LEU A 189 2.67 -3.95 -11.52
N LEU A 190 2.31 -4.18 -10.26
CA LEU A 190 2.46 -3.22 -9.17
C LEU A 190 3.48 -3.77 -8.20
N HIS A 191 4.29 -2.93 -7.59
CA HIS A 191 5.29 -3.43 -6.67
C HIS A 191 5.05 -2.93 -5.25
N SER A 192 5.27 -3.82 -4.29
CA SER A 192 5.32 -3.47 -2.88
C SER A 192 6.60 -2.70 -2.57
N SER A 193 6.57 -1.89 -1.50
CA SER A 193 7.74 -1.12 -1.03
C SER A 193 8.94 -1.98 -0.62
N GLY A 194 8.76 -3.31 -0.59
CA GLY A 194 9.82 -4.28 -0.33
C GLY A 194 10.56 -4.06 1.00
N THR A 195 9.91 -4.26 2.13
CA THR A 195 10.59 -4.29 3.45
C THR A 195 11.75 -5.29 3.48
N THR A 196 11.80 -6.23 2.54
CA THR A 196 12.84 -7.27 2.39
C THR A 196 13.95 -6.92 1.39
N GLY A 197 13.97 -5.72 0.78
CA GLY A 197 15.09 -5.20 0.00
C GLY A 197 14.93 -5.17 -1.51
N ARG A 198 14.35 -6.17 -2.17
CA ARG A 198 14.03 -6.10 -3.61
C ARG A 198 12.54 -5.87 -3.81
N PRO A 199 12.15 -4.93 -4.69
CA PRO A 199 10.73 -4.76 -5.02
C PRO A 199 10.22 -6.04 -5.69
N LYS A 200 9.00 -6.46 -5.33
CA LYS A 200 8.36 -7.64 -5.90
C LYS A 200 7.27 -7.19 -6.87
N PRO A 201 7.43 -7.39 -8.18
CA PRO A 201 6.39 -7.04 -9.15
C PRO A 201 5.21 -8.01 -9.04
N THR A 202 4.16 -7.57 -8.37
CA THR A 202 2.94 -8.32 -8.12
C THR A 202 2.04 -8.29 -9.34
N ILE A 203 1.57 -9.45 -9.78
CA ILE A 203 0.72 -9.59 -10.96
C ILE A 203 -0.73 -9.24 -10.59
N HIS A 204 -1.33 -8.34 -11.35
CA HIS A 204 -2.78 -8.11 -11.35
C HIS A 204 -3.36 -8.52 -12.70
N THR A 205 -4.35 -9.41 -12.65
CA THR A 205 -4.99 -9.95 -13.85
C THR A 205 -6.22 -9.15 -14.24
N HIS A 206 -6.73 -9.42 -15.46
CA HIS A 206 -7.98 -8.85 -15.97
C HIS A 206 -9.10 -8.93 -14.94
N LYS A 207 -9.27 -10.07 -14.28
CA LYS A 207 -10.28 -10.32 -13.27
C LYS A 207 -9.90 -9.79 -11.89
N SER A 208 -8.66 -10.04 -11.43
CA SER A 208 -8.30 -9.74 -10.04
C SER A 208 -8.38 -8.26 -9.71
N ILE A 209 -7.97 -7.37 -10.65
CA ILE A 209 -7.93 -5.92 -10.44
C ILE A 209 -9.31 -5.29 -10.25
N VAL A 210 -10.36 -5.91 -10.78
CA VAL A 210 -11.75 -5.43 -10.66
C VAL A 210 -12.56 -6.15 -9.56
N SER A 211 -12.05 -7.25 -8.99
CA SER A 211 -12.82 -8.08 -8.05
C SER A 211 -13.15 -7.35 -6.75
N GLY A 212 -12.19 -6.67 -6.15
CA GLY A 212 -12.42 -5.80 -4.99
C GLY A 212 -13.36 -4.62 -5.29
N PRO A 213 -13.10 -3.83 -6.34
CA PRO A 213 -14.01 -2.80 -6.82
C PRO A 213 -15.45 -3.28 -7.04
N LYS A 214 -15.65 -4.39 -7.73
CA LYS A 214 -17.00 -4.96 -7.96
C LYS A 214 -17.68 -5.39 -6.66
N PHE A 215 -16.94 -6.01 -5.73
CA PHE A 215 -17.47 -6.33 -4.42
C PHE A 215 -18.01 -5.06 -3.74
N ARG A 216 -17.22 -3.98 -3.71
CA ARG A 216 -17.65 -2.73 -3.08
C ARG A 216 -18.84 -2.07 -3.75
N LEU A 217 -19.07 -2.26 -5.07
CA LEU A 217 -20.25 -1.72 -5.74
C LEU A 217 -21.58 -2.19 -5.12
N VAL A 218 -21.60 -3.38 -4.52
CA VAL A 218 -22.78 -3.97 -3.88
C VAL A 218 -22.75 -3.93 -2.35
N ASP A 219 -21.53 -3.89 -1.78
CA ASP A 219 -21.32 -3.86 -0.33
C ASP A 219 -21.52 -2.46 0.27
N HIS A 220 -21.38 -1.40 -0.55
CA HIS A 220 -21.48 -0.01 -0.10
C HIS A 220 -22.32 0.82 -1.06
N GLU A 221 -23.28 1.56 -0.50
CA GLU A 221 -24.11 2.49 -1.27
C GLU A 221 -23.50 3.89 -1.26
N GLU A 222 -23.07 4.37 -2.44
CA GLU A 222 -22.65 5.75 -2.62
C GLU A 222 -23.86 6.66 -2.82
N GLN A 223 -23.83 7.82 -2.18
CA GLN A 223 -24.88 8.82 -2.35
C GLN A 223 -24.79 9.49 -3.73
N PRO A 224 -25.91 10.00 -4.30
CA PRO A 224 -25.90 10.61 -5.65
C PRO A 224 -24.93 11.77 -5.84
N GLY A 225 -24.55 12.48 -4.80
CA GLY A 225 -23.58 13.58 -4.82
C GLY A 225 -22.18 13.20 -4.35
N ALA A 226 -21.88 11.90 -4.22
CA ALA A 226 -20.57 11.44 -3.75
C ALA A 226 -19.45 11.92 -4.67
N LEU A 227 -18.36 12.40 -4.05
CA LEU A 227 -17.12 12.77 -4.67
C LEU A 227 -15.97 12.13 -3.88
N MET A 228 -15.18 11.33 -4.55
CA MET A 228 -13.99 10.72 -3.95
C MET A 228 -12.77 11.62 -4.11
N MET A 229 -11.87 11.60 -3.11
CA MET A 229 -10.53 12.16 -3.23
C MET A 229 -9.49 11.11 -2.86
N THR A 230 -8.46 10.96 -3.68
CA THR A 230 -7.32 10.11 -3.37
C THR A 230 -6.06 10.92 -3.16
N ALA A 231 -5.46 10.79 -1.98
CA ALA A 231 -4.14 11.26 -1.59
C ALA A 231 -3.17 10.07 -1.41
N LEU A 232 -3.40 8.98 -2.15
CA LEU A 232 -2.49 7.84 -2.24
C LEU A 232 -1.53 8.02 -3.42
N PRO A 233 -0.31 7.44 -3.38
CA PRO A 233 0.55 7.39 -4.56
C PRO A 233 -0.19 6.74 -5.74
N GLN A 234 -0.19 7.43 -6.89
CA GLN A 234 -1.01 7.02 -8.04
C GLN A 234 -0.55 5.68 -8.68
N SER A 235 0.71 5.28 -8.44
CA SER A 235 1.24 3.96 -8.81
C SER A 235 0.98 2.87 -7.77
N HIS A 236 0.39 3.20 -6.62
CA HIS A 236 0.10 2.22 -5.56
C HIS A 236 -1.21 1.50 -5.82
N LEU A 237 -1.28 0.20 -5.53
CA LEU A 237 -2.50 -0.59 -5.74
C LEU A 237 -3.76 0.05 -5.12
N GLY A 238 -3.65 0.57 -3.90
CA GLY A 238 -4.79 1.23 -3.24
C GLY A 238 -5.38 2.34 -4.10
N CYS A 239 -4.55 3.21 -4.70
CA CYS A 239 -5.02 4.25 -5.61
C CYS A 239 -5.61 3.65 -6.89
N VAL A 240 -4.91 2.73 -7.54
CA VAL A 240 -5.36 2.08 -8.77
C VAL A 240 -6.71 1.40 -8.57
N ALA A 241 -6.85 0.60 -7.52
CA ALA A 241 -8.08 -0.16 -7.25
C ALA A 241 -9.28 0.77 -6.92
N TYR A 242 -9.05 1.85 -6.16
CA TYR A 242 -10.13 2.81 -5.87
C TYR A 242 -10.47 3.70 -7.07
N THR A 243 -9.52 4.01 -7.95
CA THR A 243 -9.81 4.66 -9.23
C THR A 243 -10.64 3.75 -10.13
N VAL A 244 -10.32 2.45 -10.19
CA VAL A 244 -11.15 1.42 -10.86
C VAL A 244 -12.57 1.39 -10.27
N TYR A 245 -12.69 1.42 -8.94
CA TYR A 245 -13.99 1.48 -8.27
C TYR A 245 -14.79 2.74 -8.65
N ALA A 246 -14.14 3.91 -8.61
CA ALA A 246 -14.75 5.18 -8.99
C ALA A 246 -15.28 5.15 -10.44
N VAL A 247 -14.48 4.65 -11.37
CA VAL A 247 -14.84 4.51 -12.79
C VAL A 247 -16.02 3.57 -12.99
N LEU A 248 -16.00 2.38 -12.36
CA LEU A 248 -17.09 1.39 -12.46
C LEU A 248 -18.38 1.85 -11.79
N GLY A 249 -18.30 2.58 -10.68
CA GLY A 249 -19.43 3.07 -9.91
C GLY A 249 -20.01 4.40 -10.40
N GLY A 250 -19.34 5.04 -11.35
CA GLY A 250 -19.71 6.39 -11.82
C GLY A 250 -19.47 7.47 -10.77
N THR A 251 -18.58 7.26 -9.79
CA THR A 251 -18.28 8.21 -8.71
C THR A 251 -17.14 9.13 -9.14
N PRO A 252 -17.35 10.46 -9.28
CA PRO A 252 -16.28 11.38 -9.63
C PRO A 252 -15.12 11.34 -8.64
N ILE A 253 -13.90 11.63 -9.13
CA ILE A 253 -12.69 11.51 -8.31
C ILE A 253 -11.74 12.70 -8.50
N VAL A 254 -11.20 13.19 -7.38
CA VAL A 254 -10.06 14.12 -7.32
C VAL A 254 -8.80 13.32 -7.04
N ALA A 255 -7.83 13.39 -7.96
CA ALA A 255 -6.52 12.75 -7.82
C ALA A 255 -5.49 13.79 -7.36
N LEU A 256 -5.11 13.71 -6.08
CA LEU A 256 -4.18 14.64 -5.44
C LEU A 256 -2.75 14.17 -5.68
N SER A 257 -1.92 15.02 -6.31
CA SER A 257 -0.52 14.70 -6.61
C SER A 257 0.42 15.09 -5.46
N ASP A 258 0.25 16.26 -4.86
CA ASP A 258 0.88 16.61 -3.59
C ASP A 258 0.01 16.10 -2.44
N ARG A 259 0.57 15.18 -1.65
CA ARG A 259 -0.14 14.42 -0.62
C ARG A 259 0.19 14.89 0.80
N SER A 260 0.86 16.04 0.94
CA SER A 260 1.14 16.66 2.23
C SER A 260 -0.16 17.00 2.97
N GLY A 261 -0.13 16.96 4.30
CA GLY A 261 -1.31 17.25 5.12
C GLY A 261 -1.90 18.65 4.86
N GLY A 262 -1.05 19.63 4.56
CA GLY A 262 -1.48 20.99 4.21
C GLY A 262 -2.24 21.05 2.89
N GLU A 263 -1.70 20.42 1.83
CA GLU A 263 -2.36 20.38 0.53
C GLU A 263 -3.63 19.51 0.58
N LEU A 264 -3.61 18.43 1.35
CA LEU A 264 -4.80 17.61 1.58
C LEU A 264 -5.93 18.44 2.21
N ALA A 265 -5.66 19.23 3.26
CA ALA A 265 -6.66 20.10 3.88
C ALA A 265 -7.17 21.15 2.91
N ALA A 266 -6.28 21.82 2.17
CA ALA A 266 -6.63 22.83 1.17
C ALA A 266 -7.49 22.25 0.05
N ALA A 267 -7.14 21.06 -0.45
CA ALA A 267 -7.89 20.36 -1.49
C ALA A 267 -9.27 19.91 -1.00
N VAL A 268 -9.40 19.41 0.23
CA VAL A 268 -10.70 19.09 0.83
C VAL A 268 -11.59 20.32 0.91
N GLY A 269 -11.06 21.44 1.41
CA GLY A 269 -11.80 22.71 1.48
C GLY A 269 -12.25 23.21 0.10
N ARG A 270 -11.39 23.02 -0.92
CA ARG A 270 -11.65 23.47 -2.30
C ARG A 270 -12.65 22.61 -3.05
N TYR A 271 -12.49 21.29 -3.02
CA TYR A 271 -13.27 20.34 -3.83
C TYR A 271 -14.45 19.74 -3.09
N ARG A 272 -14.44 19.79 -1.76
CA ARG A 272 -15.49 19.28 -0.88
C ARG A 272 -15.86 17.81 -1.14
N PRO A 273 -14.86 16.89 -1.15
CA PRO A 273 -15.13 15.46 -1.31
C PRO A 273 -15.97 14.93 -0.14
N THR A 274 -16.72 13.88 -0.41
CA THR A 274 -17.47 13.12 0.62
C THR A 274 -16.62 12.01 1.24
N SER A 275 -15.64 11.50 0.50
CA SER A 275 -14.67 10.52 1.00
C SER A 275 -13.24 10.86 0.60
N VAL A 276 -12.31 10.62 1.53
CA VAL A 276 -10.88 10.92 1.36
C VAL A 276 -10.07 9.67 1.70
N MET A 277 -9.14 9.30 0.80
CA MET A 277 -8.20 8.22 1.04
C MET A 277 -6.78 8.73 1.17
N SER A 278 -6.09 8.31 2.24
CA SER A 278 -4.67 8.60 2.45
C SER A 278 -3.98 7.48 3.20
N PHE A 279 -2.65 7.54 3.25
CA PHE A 279 -1.84 6.74 4.16
C PHE A 279 -1.84 7.34 5.57
N ALA A 280 -1.40 6.55 6.56
CA ALA A 280 -1.25 6.97 7.94
C ALA A 280 -0.45 8.28 8.11
N HIS A 281 0.63 8.45 7.31
CA HIS A 281 1.44 9.66 7.32
C HIS A 281 0.64 10.92 6.94
N GLY A 282 -0.18 10.88 5.87
CA GLY A 282 -1.00 12.02 5.47
C GLY A 282 -2.03 12.40 6.54
N TYR A 283 -2.57 11.43 7.28
CA TYR A 283 -3.45 11.70 8.42
C TYR A 283 -2.70 12.26 9.63
N ALA A 284 -1.46 11.82 9.87
CA ALA A 284 -0.61 12.39 10.92
C ALA A 284 -0.27 13.86 10.64
N GLU A 285 0.08 14.19 9.40
CA GLU A 285 0.32 15.58 8.99
C GLU A 285 -0.96 16.43 9.05
N LEU A 286 -2.11 15.88 8.58
CA LEU A 286 -3.39 16.58 8.69
C LEU A 286 -3.77 16.85 10.15
N ALA A 287 -3.53 15.90 11.05
CA ALA A 287 -3.80 16.04 12.48
C ALA A 287 -2.90 17.08 13.16
N ALA A 288 -1.74 17.39 12.59
CA ALA A 288 -0.79 18.35 13.13
C ALA A 288 -1.09 19.81 12.76
N ILE A 289 -2.07 20.06 11.89
CA ILE A 289 -2.48 21.40 11.47
C ILE A 289 -3.87 21.75 11.97
N ASP A 290 -4.19 23.04 11.95
CA ASP A 290 -5.52 23.55 12.26
C ASP A 290 -6.13 24.15 10.96
N PRO A 291 -6.89 23.39 10.19
CA PRO A 291 -7.53 23.84 8.96
C PRO A 291 -8.62 24.86 9.27
N GLU A 292 -8.99 25.67 8.28
CA GLU A 292 -10.09 26.64 8.40
C GLU A 292 -11.36 25.95 8.89
N PRO A 293 -12.06 26.50 9.89
CA PRO A 293 -13.29 25.93 10.43
C PRO A 293 -14.31 25.63 9.32
N GLY A 294 -14.86 24.43 9.31
CA GLY A 294 -15.85 23.98 8.34
C GLY A 294 -15.28 23.57 6.96
N SER A 295 -13.97 23.73 6.73
CA SER A 295 -13.35 23.33 5.46
C SER A 295 -13.39 21.82 5.23
N LEU A 296 -13.40 21.02 6.31
CA LEU A 296 -13.44 19.56 6.24
C LEU A 296 -14.85 18.95 6.40
N ASP A 297 -15.90 19.78 6.54
CA ASP A 297 -17.27 19.36 6.83
C ASP A 297 -17.94 18.52 5.77
N SER A 298 -17.41 18.51 4.55
CA SER A 298 -17.95 17.68 3.47
C SER A 298 -17.59 16.21 3.59
N VAL A 299 -16.54 15.87 4.37
CA VAL A 299 -16.02 14.50 4.44
C VAL A 299 -16.82 13.66 5.42
N ASP A 300 -17.55 12.68 4.92
CA ASP A 300 -18.28 11.70 5.73
C ASP A 300 -17.43 10.47 6.04
N ALA A 301 -16.47 10.16 5.16
CA ALA A 301 -15.65 8.96 5.23
C ALA A 301 -14.16 9.26 5.03
N TRP A 302 -13.35 9.02 6.05
CA TRP A 302 -11.90 8.98 5.98
C TRP A 302 -11.45 7.53 5.82
N VAL A 303 -10.61 7.23 4.85
CA VAL A 303 -10.19 5.85 4.54
C VAL A 303 -8.68 5.74 4.61
N SER A 304 -8.17 4.88 5.48
CA SER A 304 -6.76 4.52 5.54
C SER A 304 -6.51 3.12 4.96
N ILE A 305 -5.37 2.95 4.33
CA ILE A 305 -4.87 1.67 3.83
C ILE A 305 -3.34 1.65 3.93
N GLY A 306 -2.76 0.47 4.04
CA GLY A 306 -1.32 0.25 3.93
C GLY A 306 -0.54 0.33 5.22
N ASP A 307 -1.02 1.05 6.22
CA ASP A 307 -0.45 1.11 7.57
C ASP A 307 -1.49 1.52 8.60
N ALA A 308 -1.31 1.11 9.85
CA ALA A 308 -2.18 1.48 10.95
C ALA A 308 -2.06 2.98 11.27
N VAL A 309 -3.19 3.64 11.45
CA VAL A 309 -3.24 5.05 11.90
C VAL A 309 -3.38 5.09 13.41
N HIS A 310 -2.53 5.87 14.06
CA HIS A 310 -2.62 6.05 15.51
C HIS A 310 -3.96 6.65 15.93
N GLN A 311 -4.56 6.12 17.01
CA GLN A 311 -5.86 6.57 17.51
C GLN A 311 -5.90 8.09 17.76
N ALA A 312 -4.80 8.67 18.25
CA ALA A 312 -4.73 10.12 18.48
C ALA A 312 -4.95 10.94 17.20
N HIS A 313 -4.38 10.51 16.07
CA HIS A 313 -4.57 11.18 14.78
C HIS A 313 -6.01 10.99 14.27
N ILE A 314 -6.57 9.77 14.40
CA ILE A 314 -7.97 9.49 14.02
C ILE A 314 -8.91 10.39 14.82
N THR A 315 -8.75 10.44 16.16
CA THR A 315 -9.58 11.27 17.03
C THR A 315 -9.47 12.75 16.65
N LYS A 316 -8.25 13.25 16.40
CA LYS A 316 -8.04 14.65 15.99
C LYS A 316 -8.73 14.94 14.65
N VAL A 317 -8.54 14.09 13.62
CA VAL A 317 -9.15 14.28 12.29
C VAL A 317 -10.68 14.26 12.38
N LEU A 318 -11.25 13.28 13.10
CA LEU A 318 -12.72 13.19 13.28
C LEU A 318 -13.28 14.39 14.06
N SER A 319 -12.51 14.95 15.04
CA SER A 319 -12.93 16.10 15.83
C SER A 319 -12.87 17.44 15.08
N MET A 320 -12.24 17.50 13.88
CA MET A 320 -12.20 18.70 13.04
C MET A 320 -13.52 18.99 12.31
N ARG A 321 -14.46 18.04 12.33
CA ARG A 321 -15.79 18.23 11.74
C ARG A 321 -16.63 19.17 12.58
N GLY A 322 -17.37 20.07 11.94
CA GLY A 322 -18.19 21.09 12.59
C GLY A 322 -19.29 20.50 13.49
N GLU A 323 -19.61 21.22 14.56
CA GLU A 323 -20.67 20.85 15.49
C GLU A 323 -22.05 20.77 14.79
N GLY A 324 -22.89 19.83 15.21
CA GLY A 324 -24.24 19.64 14.69
C GLY A 324 -24.33 18.85 13.38
N LEU A 325 -23.21 18.47 12.79
CA LEU A 325 -23.17 17.56 11.65
C LEU A 325 -23.17 16.09 12.12
N ALA A 326 -23.67 15.20 11.25
CA ALA A 326 -23.52 13.76 11.49
C ALA A 326 -22.01 13.40 11.62
N PRO A 327 -21.63 12.55 12.57
CA PRO A 327 -20.21 12.18 12.76
C PRO A 327 -19.64 11.56 11.49
N ALA A 328 -18.43 11.97 11.13
CA ALA A 328 -17.67 11.27 10.09
C ALA A 328 -17.16 9.92 10.61
N LEU A 329 -16.97 8.97 9.70
CA LEU A 329 -16.42 7.66 10.01
C LEU A 329 -14.96 7.55 9.52
N PHE A 330 -14.17 6.79 10.25
CA PHE A 330 -12.82 6.44 9.83
C PHE A 330 -12.75 4.94 9.51
N PHE A 331 -12.46 4.62 8.26
CA PHE A 331 -12.35 3.25 7.74
C PHE A 331 -10.89 2.85 7.69
N ASP A 332 -10.45 2.07 8.65
CA ASP A 332 -9.10 1.53 8.72
C ASP A 332 -9.09 0.14 8.05
N ARG A 333 -8.35 0.02 6.94
CA ARG A 333 -8.37 -1.17 6.08
C ARG A 333 -7.02 -1.84 6.04
N LEU A 334 -6.98 -3.13 6.34
CA LEU A 334 -5.82 -3.96 6.08
C LEU A 334 -5.90 -4.55 4.68
N GLY A 335 -4.91 -4.25 3.88
CA GLY A 335 -4.69 -4.79 2.55
C GLY A 335 -3.23 -4.65 2.14
N THR A 336 -2.79 -5.51 1.24
CA THR A 336 -1.46 -5.44 0.63
C THR A 336 -1.58 -5.44 -0.89
N THR A 337 -0.49 -5.16 -1.60
CA THR A 337 -0.46 -5.24 -3.06
C THR A 337 -0.88 -6.64 -3.53
N GLU A 338 -0.49 -7.67 -2.80
CA GLU A 338 -0.77 -9.07 -3.13
C GLU A 338 -2.23 -9.46 -2.88
N LEU A 339 -2.89 -8.86 -1.90
CA LEU A 339 -4.29 -9.14 -1.56
C LEU A 339 -5.28 -8.49 -2.56
N GLY A 340 -4.82 -7.52 -3.33
CA GLY A 340 -5.61 -6.88 -4.39
C GLY A 340 -6.67 -5.90 -3.89
N TRP A 341 -7.08 -6.00 -2.63
CA TRP A 341 -8.07 -5.15 -1.95
C TRP A 341 -7.84 -5.16 -0.44
N GLY A 342 -8.55 -4.28 0.30
CA GLY A 342 -8.62 -4.35 1.76
C GLY A 342 -9.47 -5.54 2.19
N VAL A 343 -8.86 -6.53 2.85
CA VAL A 343 -9.55 -7.78 3.25
C VAL A 343 -10.09 -7.74 4.67
N LEU A 344 -9.52 -6.91 5.55
CA LEU A 344 -10.05 -6.61 6.88
C LEU A 344 -10.44 -5.14 6.97
N LEU A 345 -11.42 -4.85 7.79
CA LEU A 345 -11.93 -3.51 8.02
C LEU A 345 -12.26 -3.29 9.49
N LYS A 346 -11.75 -2.19 10.03
CA LYS A 346 -12.20 -1.60 11.29
C LYS A 346 -12.82 -0.23 11.02
N VAL A 347 -14.05 -0.04 11.43
CA VAL A 347 -14.71 1.28 11.41
C VAL A 347 -14.49 1.94 12.76
N ARG A 348 -14.01 3.17 12.77
CA ARG A 348 -13.74 3.95 13.98
C ARG A 348 -14.57 5.22 14.00
N THR A 349 -15.01 5.58 15.20
CA THR A 349 -15.72 6.82 15.54
C THR A 349 -14.95 7.51 16.68
N LEU A 350 -15.42 8.68 17.12
CA LEU A 350 -14.87 9.34 18.32
C LEU A 350 -15.04 8.50 19.59
N ASP A 351 -16.08 7.65 19.64
CA ASP A 351 -16.40 6.81 20.79
C ASP A 351 -15.74 5.41 20.72
N THR A 352 -14.96 5.13 19.67
CA THR A 352 -14.32 3.81 19.52
C THR A 352 -13.20 3.67 20.56
N GLU A 353 -13.27 2.64 21.39
CA GLU A 353 -12.21 2.31 22.34
C GLU A 353 -10.88 2.07 21.65
N ARG A 354 -9.81 2.51 22.32
CA ARG A 354 -8.45 2.32 21.81
C ARG A 354 -8.13 0.85 21.73
N ASN A 355 -7.81 0.39 20.54
CA ASN A 355 -7.27 -0.93 20.28
C ASN A 355 -6.42 -0.87 19.02
N ASP A 356 -5.15 -0.51 19.17
CA ASP A 356 -4.24 -0.16 18.08
C ASP A 356 -3.85 -1.38 17.22
N ARG A 357 -4.00 -2.61 17.72
CA ARG A 357 -3.67 -3.85 17.00
C ARG A 357 -4.83 -4.51 16.29
N CYS A 358 -6.05 -4.14 16.63
CA CYS A 358 -7.23 -4.68 15.99
C CYS A 358 -7.34 -4.17 14.55
N ALA A 359 -7.20 -5.07 13.60
CA ALA A 359 -7.39 -4.82 12.16
C ALA A 359 -8.86 -4.97 11.73
N GLY A 360 -9.75 -5.35 12.67
CA GLY A 360 -11.18 -5.53 12.45
C GLY A 360 -11.56 -6.87 11.86
N LYS A 361 -12.64 -6.89 11.08
CA LYS A 361 -13.28 -8.12 10.57
C LYS A 361 -13.11 -8.27 9.06
N PRO A 362 -13.21 -9.52 8.54
CA PRO A 362 -13.23 -9.77 7.11
C PRO A 362 -14.38 -9.03 6.41
N VAL A 363 -14.08 -8.47 5.23
CA VAL A 363 -15.08 -7.71 4.44
C VAL A 363 -15.78 -8.55 3.35
N GLY A 364 -15.60 -9.87 3.34
CA GLY A 364 -16.32 -10.76 2.43
C GLY A 364 -15.79 -10.83 0.99
N VAL A 365 -14.85 -9.98 0.59
CA VAL A 365 -14.18 -10.04 -0.72
C VAL A 365 -13.20 -11.21 -0.80
N ALA A 366 -12.73 -11.67 0.35
CA ALA A 366 -11.84 -12.81 0.51
C ALA A 366 -12.21 -13.60 1.77
N GLU A 367 -11.95 -14.88 1.74
CA GLU A 367 -11.87 -15.72 2.94
C GLU A 367 -10.56 -15.39 3.65
N VAL A 368 -10.66 -15.00 4.94
CA VAL A 368 -9.50 -14.64 5.77
C VAL A 368 -9.47 -15.55 6.98
N THR A 369 -8.31 -16.12 7.29
CA THR A 369 -8.12 -17.01 8.43
C THR A 369 -6.70 -16.89 9.01
N ILE A 370 -6.47 -17.57 10.12
CA ILE A 370 -5.13 -17.74 10.72
C ILE A 370 -4.70 -19.18 10.51
N LEU A 371 -3.51 -19.39 9.95
CA LEU A 371 -2.97 -20.72 9.69
C LEU A 371 -1.74 -21.00 10.57
N ARG A 372 -1.68 -22.22 11.10
CA ARG A 372 -0.45 -22.80 11.66
C ARG A 372 0.55 -23.07 10.52
N THR A 373 1.77 -23.34 10.88
CA THR A 373 2.84 -23.66 9.91
C THR A 373 2.59 -24.97 9.13
N ASP A 374 1.78 -25.88 9.65
CA ASP A 374 1.37 -27.11 8.97
C ASP A 374 0.18 -26.91 8.01
N GLY A 375 -0.38 -25.69 7.96
CA GLY A 375 -1.51 -25.33 7.11
C GLY A 375 -2.88 -25.61 7.72
N SER A 376 -2.96 -26.10 8.96
CA SER A 376 -4.22 -26.19 9.69
C SER A 376 -4.66 -24.81 10.19
N GLU A 377 -5.97 -24.63 10.36
CA GLU A 377 -6.53 -23.39 10.94
C GLU A 377 -6.20 -23.32 12.44
N ALA A 378 -5.76 -22.15 12.89
CA ALA A 378 -5.48 -21.88 14.30
C ALA A 378 -6.78 -21.71 15.10
N ASP A 379 -6.75 -22.04 16.38
CA ASP A 379 -7.86 -21.80 17.32
C ASP A 379 -8.00 -20.28 17.60
N ASP A 380 -9.13 -19.88 18.19
CA ASP A 380 -9.31 -18.50 18.63
C ASP A 380 -8.24 -18.14 19.68
N ASN A 381 -7.71 -16.93 19.60
CA ASN A 381 -6.61 -16.40 20.41
C ASN A 381 -5.25 -17.11 20.19
N GLU A 382 -5.15 -18.02 19.22
CA GLU A 382 -3.87 -18.63 18.82
C GLU A 382 -3.20 -17.82 17.73
N VAL A 383 -1.91 -17.47 17.94
CA VAL A 383 -1.12 -16.72 16.95
C VAL A 383 -0.65 -17.65 15.84
N GLY A 384 -0.86 -17.21 14.59
CA GLY A 384 -0.42 -17.90 13.38
C GLY A 384 -0.21 -16.93 12.22
N HIS A 385 -0.07 -17.48 11.02
CA HIS A 385 0.04 -16.70 9.81
C HIS A 385 -1.33 -16.16 9.39
N LEU A 386 -1.45 -14.84 9.21
CA LEU A 386 -2.59 -14.27 8.50
C LEU A 386 -2.61 -14.85 7.08
N ALA A 387 -3.76 -15.35 6.67
CA ALA A 387 -3.94 -16.01 5.38
C ALA A 387 -5.22 -15.55 4.71
N ALA A 388 -5.18 -15.35 3.40
CA ALA A 388 -6.35 -14.91 2.63
C ALA A 388 -6.45 -15.63 1.29
N LYS A 389 -7.70 -15.89 0.86
CA LYS A 389 -8.03 -16.54 -0.40
C LYS A 389 -9.24 -15.86 -1.02
N GLY A 390 -9.16 -15.49 -2.30
CA GLY A 390 -10.26 -14.82 -2.99
C GLY A 390 -9.90 -14.34 -4.39
N PRO A 391 -10.88 -13.83 -5.14
CA PRO A 391 -10.70 -13.49 -6.56
C PRO A 391 -9.86 -12.22 -6.80
N ALA A 392 -9.66 -11.37 -5.80
CA ALA A 392 -8.82 -10.18 -5.90
C ALA A 392 -7.33 -10.48 -5.71
N ILE A 393 -7.00 -11.64 -5.10
CA ILE A 393 -5.64 -12.00 -4.71
C ILE A 393 -4.77 -12.30 -5.93
N THR A 394 -3.53 -11.83 -5.87
CA THR A 394 -2.54 -12.05 -6.92
C THR A 394 -2.32 -13.53 -7.23
N PRO A 395 -2.12 -13.92 -8.49
CA PRO A 395 -1.59 -15.24 -8.79
C PRO A 395 -0.13 -15.43 -8.36
N GLY A 396 0.62 -14.34 -8.17
CA GLY A 396 2.01 -14.37 -7.72
C GLY A 396 2.84 -13.17 -8.18
N TYR A 397 4.15 -13.32 -8.05
CA TYR A 397 5.13 -12.32 -8.48
C TYR A 397 5.66 -12.65 -9.87
N TRP A 398 5.88 -11.60 -10.69
CA TRP A 398 6.38 -11.76 -12.05
C TRP A 398 7.82 -12.29 -12.06
N ALA A 399 8.05 -13.37 -12.80
CA ALA A 399 9.36 -14.04 -12.93
C ALA A 399 10.01 -14.42 -11.59
N ASP A 400 9.19 -14.71 -10.55
CA ASP A 400 9.67 -15.14 -9.23
C ASP A 400 8.74 -16.19 -8.64
N SER A 401 8.78 -17.40 -9.21
CA SER A 401 7.99 -18.53 -8.76
C SER A 401 8.38 -18.99 -7.35
N ASP A 402 9.67 -18.98 -7.03
CA ASP A 402 10.17 -19.44 -5.73
C ASP A 402 9.60 -18.58 -4.59
N THR A 403 9.65 -17.26 -4.73
CA THR A 403 9.03 -16.35 -3.77
C THR A 403 7.51 -16.52 -3.76
N THR A 404 6.88 -16.67 -4.93
CA THR A 404 5.43 -16.90 -5.03
C THR A 404 4.98 -18.11 -4.22
N TYR A 405 5.67 -19.23 -4.35
CA TYR A 405 5.31 -20.46 -3.63
C TYR A 405 5.56 -20.37 -2.12
N ARG A 406 6.58 -19.61 -1.66
CA ARG A 406 6.83 -19.37 -0.23
C ARG A 406 5.70 -18.63 0.46
N PHE A 407 4.94 -17.82 -0.29
CA PHE A 407 3.79 -17.08 0.23
C PHE A 407 2.46 -17.79 0.00
N LYS A 408 2.47 -19.08 -0.33
CA LYS A 408 1.26 -19.90 -0.50
C LYS A 408 1.25 -21.10 0.43
N LEU A 409 0.15 -21.27 1.14
CA LEU A 409 -0.07 -22.42 2.04
C LEU A 409 -1.53 -22.83 1.98
N GLY A 410 -1.81 -24.11 1.70
CA GLY A 410 -3.16 -24.65 1.68
C GLY A 410 -4.14 -23.95 0.71
N GLY A 411 -3.62 -23.33 -0.37
CA GLY A 411 -4.43 -22.53 -1.31
C GLY A 411 -4.66 -21.08 -0.90
N TYR A 412 -4.16 -20.67 0.26
CA TYR A 412 -4.18 -19.30 0.75
C TYR A 412 -2.89 -18.56 0.37
N TRP A 413 -2.99 -17.25 0.27
CA TRP A 413 -1.87 -16.33 0.23
C TRP A 413 -1.54 -15.84 1.64
N LEU A 414 -0.25 -15.86 1.98
CA LEU A 414 0.27 -15.35 3.25
C LEU A 414 0.86 -13.96 3.01
N PRO A 415 0.25 -12.84 3.47
CA PRO A 415 0.81 -11.51 3.26
C PRO A 415 2.09 -11.25 4.07
N GLY A 416 2.46 -12.17 4.95
CA GLY A 416 3.65 -12.10 5.78
C GLY A 416 3.40 -11.46 7.15
N ASP A 417 2.16 -11.36 7.57
CA ASP A 417 1.77 -10.90 8.89
C ASP A 417 1.45 -12.09 9.80
N MET A 418 1.88 -12.00 11.07
CA MET A 418 1.43 -12.85 12.16
C MET A 418 0.25 -12.18 12.85
N ALA A 419 -0.78 -12.95 13.12
CA ALA A 419 -2.02 -12.44 13.70
C ALA A 419 -2.72 -13.53 14.53
N TYR A 420 -3.72 -13.14 15.32
CA TYR A 420 -4.70 -14.06 15.89
C TYR A 420 -6.10 -13.51 15.64
N ARG A 421 -7.10 -14.38 15.75
CA ARG A 421 -8.52 -14.02 15.75
C ARG A 421 -9.08 -14.28 17.14
N ASP A 422 -9.87 -13.34 17.68
CA ASP A 422 -10.57 -13.55 18.94
C ASP A 422 -11.91 -14.28 18.74
N GLU A 423 -12.58 -14.62 19.85
CA GLU A 423 -13.89 -15.28 19.86
C GLU A 423 -15.02 -14.44 19.27
N HIS A 424 -14.79 -13.14 19.03
CA HIS A 424 -15.76 -12.22 18.39
C HIS A 424 -15.53 -12.10 16.89
N GLY A 425 -14.48 -12.75 16.37
CA GLY A 425 -14.08 -12.74 14.95
C GLY A 425 -13.33 -11.48 14.54
N ASP A 426 -12.80 -10.71 15.50
CA ASP A 426 -11.90 -9.60 15.23
C ASP A 426 -10.46 -10.12 15.09
N PHE A 427 -9.73 -9.62 14.09
CA PHE A 427 -8.35 -9.97 13.81
C PHE A 427 -7.40 -8.96 14.43
N PHE A 428 -6.35 -9.46 15.06
CA PHE A 428 -5.33 -8.66 15.73
C PHE A 428 -3.96 -8.94 15.13
N LEU A 429 -3.31 -7.89 14.64
CA LEU A 429 -1.94 -8.00 14.14
C LEU A 429 -0.95 -8.10 15.30
N VAL A 430 -0.04 -9.05 15.20
CA VAL A 430 0.98 -9.33 16.21
C VAL A 430 2.33 -8.82 15.77
N ASP A 431 2.77 -9.25 14.58
CA ASP A 431 4.09 -8.88 14.04
C ASP A 431 4.17 -9.23 12.54
N ARG A 432 5.29 -8.90 11.93
CA ARG A 432 5.67 -9.50 10.63
C ARG A 432 6.30 -10.87 10.88
N ALA A 433 5.96 -11.86 10.07
CA ALA A 433 6.57 -13.20 10.17
C ALA A 433 8.11 -13.16 10.06
N ALA A 434 8.66 -12.19 9.33
CA ALA A 434 10.11 -11.98 9.22
C ALA A 434 10.76 -11.37 10.48
N ASP A 435 9.96 -10.82 11.39
CA ASP A 435 10.40 -10.20 12.64
C ASP A 435 10.14 -11.09 13.85
N ALA A 436 9.44 -12.23 13.70
CA ALA A 436 9.30 -13.25 14.73
C ALA A 436 10.67 -13.86 15.09
N ILE A 437 10.91 -14.04 16.38
CA ILE A 437 12.21 -14.46 16.93
C ILE A 437 12.08 -15.88 17.47
N GLU A 438 12.45 -16.85 16.66
CA GLU A 438 12.42 -18.27 17.02
C GLU A 438 13.59 -18.61 17.93
N THR A 439 13.34 -18.82 19.22
CA THR A 439 14.37 -19.16 20.22
C THR A 439 14.14 -20.56 20.78
N GLU A 440 15.13 -21.11 21.49
CA GLU A 440 14.99 -22.35 22.26
C GLU A 440 14.00 -22.24 23.44
N HIS A 441 13.63 -21.03 23.82
CA HIS A 441 12.65 -20.73 24.88
C HIS A 441 11.24 -20.39 24.33
N GLY A 442 11.00 -20.62 23.03
CA GLY A 442 9.76 -20.30 22.34
C GLY A 442 9.90 -19.13 21.36
N THR A 443 8.81 -18.80 20.71
CA THR A 443 8.74 -17.69 19.75
C THR A 443 8.53 -16.36 20.47
N GLY A 444 9.46 -15.43 20.28
CA GLY A 444 9.29 -14.02 20.66
C GLY A 444 8.69 -13.23 19.52
N TYR A 445 7.63 -12.48 19.79
CA TYR A 445 7.09 -11.53 18.85
C TYR A 445 7.66 -10.15 19.18
N SER A 446 8.41 -9.61 18.25
CA SER A 446 9.16 -8.37 18.40
C SER A 446 8.32 -7.25 18.99
N VAL A 447 7.14 -7.00 18.43
CA VAL A 447 6.24 -5.91 18.85
C VAL A 447 5.67 -6.15 20.26
N PHE A 448 5.31 -7.38 20.62
CA PHE A 448 4.85 -7.70 21.97
C PHE A 448 5.94 -7.53 23.02
N MET A 449 7.16 -7.95 22.68
CA MET A 449 8.31 -7.77 23.57
C MET A 449 8.64 -6.28 23.75
N GLU A 450 8.53 -5.47 22.68
CA GLU A 450 8.69 -4.02 22.74
C GLU A 450 7.67 -3.37 23.67
N GLU A 451 6.39 -3.77 23.58
CA GLU A 451 5.35 -3.24 24.46
C GLU A 451 5.57 -3.57 25.92
N VAL A 452 5.97 -4.81 26.23
CA VAL A 452 6.28 -5.20 27.60
C VAL A 452 7.41 -4.34 28.14
N VAL A 453 8.48 -4.14 27.37
CA VAL A 453 9.61 -3.32 27.82
C VAL A 453 9.19 -1.86 27.98
N LEU A 454 8.42 -1.30 27.04
CA LEU A 454 7.94 0.10 27.12
C LEU A 454 7.00 0.35 28.30
N ASN A 455 6.13 -0.60 28.63
CA ASN A 455 5.12 -0.42 29.67
C ASN A 455 5.65 -0.71 31.08
N ASP A 456 6.52 -1.73 31.19
CA ASP A 456 6.88 -2.30 32.51
C ASP A 456 8.32 -1.98 32.94
N VAL A 457 9.16 -1.40 32.04
CA VAL A 457 10.53 -1.02 32.38
C VAL A 457 10.65 0.50 32.47
N PRO A 458 10.82 1.06 33.68
CA PRO A 458 10.97 2.51 33.85
C PRO A 458 12.19 3.06 33.12
N ASP A 459 12.12 4.35 32.78
CA ASP A 459 13.20 5.11 32.16
C ASP A 459 13.57 4.65 30.73
N THR A 460 12.76 3.80 30.10
CA THR A 460 12.87 3.47 28.67
C THR A 460 12.04 4.43 27.81
N GLY A 461 12.68 4.95 26.75
CA GLY A 461 11.99 5.67 25.67
C GLY A 461 11.56 4.68 24.56
N ASP A 462 11.96 4.94 23.32
CA ASP A 462 11.69 3.99 22.23
C ASP A 462 12.46 2.68 22.41
N VAL A 463 11.85 1.58 21.95
CA VAL A 463 12.42 0.23 22.00
C VAL A 463 12.25 -0.45 20.65
N ALA A 464 13.29 -1.13 20.22
CA ALA A 464 13.24 -2.06 19.09
C ALA A 464 13.80 -3.42 19.53
N VAL A 465 13.01 -4.48 19.35
CA VAL A 465 13.46 -5.85 19.63
C VAL A 465 13.63 -6.59 18.29
N ILE A 466 14.77 -7.24 18.10
CA ILE A 466 15.11 -7.98 16.89
C ILE A 466 15.80 -9.31 17.21
N ALA A 467 15.84 -10.20 16.22
CA ALA A 467 16.65 -11.41 16.30
C ALA A 467 18.14 -11.08 16.15
N GLY A 468 18.95 -11.49 17.11
CA GLY A 468 20.41 -11.56 17.00
C GLY A 468 20.90 -13.02 17.07
N ARG A 469 22.19 -13.24 16.82
CA ARG A 469 22.82 -14.57 16.93
C ARG A 469 24.02 -14.54 17.85
N ARG A 470 24.05 -15.48 18.82
CA ARG A 470 25.19 -15.67 19.73
C ARG A 470 25.55 -17.13 19.78
N ALA A 471 26.79 -17.47 19.43
CA ALA A 471 27.27 -18.86 19.37
C ALA A 471 26.35 -19.81 18.57
N GLY A 472 25.81 -19.34 17.45
CA GLY A 472 24.90 -20.11 16.58
C GLY A 472 23.45 -20.15 17.02
N ARG A 473 23.10 -19.69 18.23
CA ARG A 473 21.73 -19.62 18.74
C ARG A 473 21.08 -18.28 18.42
N VAL A 474 19.77 -18.29 18.15
CA VAL A 474 18.98 -17.06 18.01
C VAL A 474 18.61 -16.56 19.40
N VAL A 475 18.86 -15.28 19.63
CA VAL A 475 18.52 -14.59 20.89
C VAL A 475 17.85 -13.25 20.59
N PRO A 476 16.84 -12.84 21.36
CA PRO A 476 16.27 -11.52 21.24
C PRO A 476 17.27 -10.44 21.67
N VAL A 477 17.35 -9.37 20.91
CA VAL A 477 18.19 -8.19 21.18
C VAL A 477 17.29 -6.97 21.26
N ALA A 478 17.35 -6.24 22.36
CA ALA A 478 16.68 -4.95 22.50
C ALA A 478 17.67 -3.80 22.26
N VAL A 479 17.27 -2.83 21.46
CA VAL A 479 17.91 -1.51 21.37
C VAL A 479 16.92 -0.52 21.95
N VAL A 480 17.34 0.26 22.94
CA VAL A 480 16.46 1.18 23.69
C VAL A 480 17.01 2.59 23.68
N THR A 481 16.14 3.59 23.66
CA THR A 481 16.51 4.96 24.00
C THR A 481 16.28 5.19 25.48
N ALA A 482 17.35 5.44 26.24
CA ALA A 482 17.29 5.62 27.70
C ALA A 482 18.42 6.54 28.16
N ALA A 483 18.10 7.79 28.46
CA ALA A 483 19.12 8.77 28.88
C ALA A 483 19.62 8.52 30.31
N GLY A 484 20.92 8.22 30.44
CA GLY A 484 21.58 8.09 31.74
C GLY A 484 21.24 6.81 32.53
N ALA A 485 20.57 5.84 31.91
CA ALA A 485 20.23 4.56 32.53
C ALA A 485 21.42 3.57 32.51
N ASP A 486 21.38 2.64 33.45
CA ASP A 486 22.34 1.53 33.55
C ASP A 486 21.83 0.34 32.69
N PRO A 487 22.57 -0.10 31.67
CA PRO A 487 22.14 -1.19 30.80
C PRO A 487 21.97 -2.52 31.52
N ASP A 488 22.77 -2.84 32.55
CA ASP A 488 22.65 -4.10 33.31
C ASP A 488 21.34 -4.11 34.11
N LYS A 489 20.99 -2.99 34.73
CA LYS A 489 19.73 -2.82 35.44
C LYS A 489 18.53 -2.92 34.48
N LEU A 490 18.59 -2.23 33.33
CA LEU A 490 17.52 -2.31 32.34
C LEU A 490 17.32 -3.73 31.80
N LEU A 491 18.39 -4.45 31.48
CA LEU A 491 18.31 -5.82 30.98
C LEU A 491 17.67 -6.76 32.03
N LEU A 492 18.03 -6.60 33.29
CA LEU A 492 17.44 -7.41 34.37
C LEU A 492 15.93 -7.17 34.48
N GLN A 493 15.51 -5.89 34.54
CA GLN A 493 14.10 -5.50 34.61
C GLN A 493 13.31 -5.96 33.39
N ALA A 494 13.87 -5.77 32.17
CA ALA A 494 13.23 -6.22 30.93
C ALA A 494 13.04 -7.75 30.92
N ASN A 495 14.03 -8.52 31.34
CA ASN A 495 13.93 -9.98 31.39
C ASN A 495 12.97 -10.48 32.49
N GLU A 496 12.79 -9.76 33.58
CA GLU A 496 11.75 -10.06 34.56
C GLU A 496 10.35 -9.81 33.99
N ALA A 497 10.13 -8.65 33.35
CA ALA A 497 8.86 -8.31 32.74
C ALA A 497 8.50 -9.27 31.58
N LEU A 498 9.44 -9.55 30.69
CA LEU A 498 9.23 -10.48 29.57
C LEU A 498 8.88 -11.90 30.04
N ARG A 499 9.56 -12.42 31.07
CA ARG A 499 9.21 -13.72 31.66
C ARG A 499 7.81 -13.73 32.26
N ALA A 500 7.45 -12.67 32.99
CA ALA A 500 6.10 -12.54 33.55
C ALA A 500 5.01 -12.52 32.50
N ALA A 501 5.32 -11.94 31.30
CA ALA A 501 4.45 -11.88 30.14
C ALA A 501 4.52 -13.14 29.25
N GLY A 502 5.35 -14.15 29.59
CA GLY A 502 5.47 -15.39 28.80
C GLY A 502 6.33 -15.30 27.55
N HIS A 503 7.20 -14.28 27.47
CA HIS A 503 8.10 -14.09 26.31
C HIS A 503 9.52 -14.61 26.60
N PRO A 504 10.28 -14.96 25.52
CA PRO A 504 11.69 -15.29 25.65
C PRO A 504 12.51 -14.13 26.23
N PRO A 505 13.54 -14.39 27.04
CA PRO A 505 14.39 -13.35 27.59
C PRO A 505 15.31 -12.73 26.52
N LEU A 506 15.67 -11.47 26.71
CA LEU A 506 16.70 -10.79 25.92
C LEU A 506 18.08 -11.39 26.19
N GLY A 507 18.84 -11.66 25.13
CA GLY A 507 20.26 -12.02 25.25
C GLY A 507 21.21 -10.81 25.24
N LEU A 508 20.72 -9.65 24.75
CA LEU A 508 21.41 -8.37 24.76
C LEU A 508 20.40 -7.23 24.90
N LEU A 509 20.79 -6.20 25.68
CA LEU A 509 20.15 -4.88 25.65
C LEU A 509 21.23 -3.82 25.41
N GLU A 510 21.03 -2.98 24.38
CA GLU A 510 21.91 -1.87 24.06
C GLU A 510 21.16 -0.54 24.17
N ILE A 511 21.79 0.47 24.79
CA ILE A 511 21.25 1.84 24.85
C ILE A 511 21.79 2.62 23.64
N ALA A 512 20.89 3.08 22.79
CA ALA A 512 21.20 3.90 21.62
C ALA A 512 21.77 5.26 22.05
N ARG A 513 22.89 5.68 21.44
CA ARG A 513 23.57 6.95 21.68
C ARG A 513 23.38 7.96 20.54
N SER A 514 22.96 7.47 19.38
CA SER A 514 22.81 8.26 18.18
C SER A 514 21.65 7.70 17.33
N GLU A 515 21.22 8.49 16.35
CA GLU A 515 20.25 8.03 15.33
C GLU A 515 20.77 6.83 14.52
N ALA A 516 22.09 6.66 14.39
CA ALA A 516 22.68 5.52 13.71
C ALA A 516 22.51 4.21 14.51
N ASP A 517 22.38 4.30 15.85
CA ASP A 517 22.15 3.14 16.70
C ASP A 517 20.68 2.74 16.72
N PHE A 518 19.76 3.70 16.46
CA PHE A 518 18.33 3.49 16.39
C PHE A 518 17.77 4.03 15.07
N PRO A 519 18.08 3.36 13.93
CA PRO A 519 17.78 3.88 12.61
C PRO A 519 16.26 3.93 12.35
N VAL A 520 15.78 5.11 11.96
CA VAL A 520 14.37 5.37 11.66
C VAL A 520 14.25 5.74 10.18
N GLY A 521 13.28 5.17 9.49
CA GLY A 521 12.98 5.49 8.10
C GLY A 521 12.19 6.79 7.94
N VAL A 522 12.05 7.25 6.71
CA VAL A 522 11.32 8.48 6.34
C VAL A 522 9.85 8.49 6.75
N THR A 523 9.30 7.36 7.14
CA THR A 523 7.93 7.19 7.65
C THR A 523 7.85 7.13 9.17
N GLY A 524 8.97 7.35 9.89
CA GLY A 524 9.04 7.26 11.35
C GLY A 524 9.15 5.82 11.89
N LYS A 525 9.24 4.81 11.01
CA LYS A 525 9.39 3.40 11.42
C LYS A 525 10.84 3.02 11.66
N VAL A 526 11.09 2.23 12.71
CA VAL A 526 12.40 1.66 12.97
C VAL A 526 12.79 0.69 11.85
N LEU A 527 13.99 0.85 11.33
CA LEU A 527 14.54 -0.01 10.27
C LEU A 527 15.15 -1.29 10.87
N LYS A 528 14.29 -2.17 11.41
CA LYS A 528 14.67 -3.43 12.08
C LYS A 528 15.64 -4.29 11.26
N ARG A 529 15.57 -4.23 9.93
CA ARG A 529 16.52 -4.95 9.07
C ARG A 529 17.96 -4.49 9.30
N GLN A 530 18.20 -3.17 9.39
CA GLN A 530 19.56 -2.67 9.63
C GLN A 530 20.08 -3.11 11.00
N LEU A 531 19.19 -3.15 11.99
CA LEU A 531 19.53 -3.70 13.32
C LEU A 531 19.83 -5.19 13.24
N ARG A 532 19.04 -6.00 12.53
CA ARG A 532 19.34 -7.43 12.35
C ARG A 532 20.68 -7.66 11.67
N ASP A 533 21.02 -6.88 10.65
CA ASP A 533 22.32 -6.96 9.98
C ASP A 533 23.46 -6.59 10.96
N LYS A 534 23.26 -5.56 11.83
CA LYS A 534 24.20 -5.14 12.88
C LYS A 534 24.49 -6.25 13.92
N TYR A 535 23.45 -6.99 14.33
CA TYR A 535 23.54 -8.01 15.38
C TYR A 535 23.50 -9.45 14.86
N ALA A 536 23.80 -9.66 13.57
CA ALA A 536 23.86 -10.98 12.94
C ALA A 536 24.87 -11.92 13.60
N ASP A 537 25.97 -11.38 14.18
CA ASP A 537 26.93 -12.08 15.03
C ASP A 537 27.27 -11.20 16.26
N LEU A 538 26.59 -11.46 17.38
CA LEU A 538 26.76 -10.70 18.61
C LEU A 538 28.17 -10.85 19.20
N THR A 539 28.83 -12.00 19.02
CA THR A 539 30.16 -12.22 19.55
C THR A 539 31.17 -11.33 18.83
N ALA A 540 31.11 -11.32 17.49
CA ALA A 540 31.95 -10.45 16.67
C ALA A 540 31.61 -8.98 16.91
N TYR A 541 30.33 -8.63 17.01
CA TYR A 541 29.88 -7.27 17.28
C TYR A 541 30.46 -6.71 18.57
N LEU A 542 30.29 -7.42 19.69
CA LEU A 542 30.77 -6.99 21.02
C LEU A 542 32.29 -6.90 21.08
N ALA A 543 33.00 -7.84 20.43
CA ALA A 543 34.46 -7.79 20.34
C ALA A 543 34.96 -6.57 19.54
N ALA A 544 34.29 -6.21 18.45
CA ALA A 544 34.62 -5.05 17.63
C ALA A 544 34.25 -3.71 18.28
N ALA A 545 33.25 -3.72 19.14
CA ALA A 545 32.78 -2.53 19.84
C ALA A 545 33.76 -2.01 20.90
N ASP A 546 34.63 -2.88 21.46
CA ASP A 546 35.71 -2.54 22.40
C ASP A 546 35.29 -1.55 23.51
N GLY A 547 34.17 -1.84 24.18
CA GLY A 547 33.60 -0.99 25.25
C GLY A 547 33.00 0.35 24.79
N LYS A 548 32.89 0.58 23.47
CA LYS A 548 32.27 1.80 22.91
C LYS A 548 30.75 1.79 22.92
N VAL A 549 30.13 0.61 23.12
CA VAL A 549 28.68 0.47 23.23
C VAL A 549 28.24 0.42 24.69
N LEU A 550 27.06 0.97 24.96
CA LEU A 550 26.43 0.90 26.28
C LEU A 550 25.45 -0.30 26.24
N ALA A 551 25.97 -1.49 26.55
CA ALA A 551 25.21 -2.72 26.41
C ALA A 551 25.44 -3.66 27.60
N ALA A 552 24.39 -4.42 27.93
CA ALA A 552 24.41 -5.53 28.87
C ALA A 552 24.06 -6.83 28.18
N THR A 553 24.68 -7.93 28.60
CA THR A 553 24.43 -9.28 28.05
C THR A 553 23.95 -10.22 29.16
N ALA A 554 22.88 -10.98 28.89
CA ALA A 554 22.49 -12.09 29.71
C ALA A 554 23.33 -13.35 29.40
N GLU A 555 23.63 -14.17 30.40
CA GLU A 555 24.15 -15.52 30.13
C GLU A 555 23.06 -16.33 29.43
N VAL A 556 23.37 -16.89 28.27
CA VAL A 556 22.53 -17.87 27.61
C VAL A 556 22.76 -19.18 28.33
N THR A 557 22.05 -19.40 29.44
CA THR A 557 22.07 -20.69 30.16
C THR A 557 21.46 -21.77 29.27
N ALA A 558 22.13 -22.93 29.23
CA ALA A 558 21.74 -24.09 28.44
C ALA A 558 20.41 -24.69 28.94
#